data_44b952f15f130e440e5ada82405d1466
#
_entry.id   44b952f15f130e440e5ada82405d1466
#
_cell.length_a   1.000
_cell.length_b   1.000
_cell.length_c   1.000
_cell.angle_alpha   90.00
_cell.angle_beta   90.00
_cell.angle_gamma   90.00
#
_symmetry.space_group_name_H-M   'P 1'
#
loop_
_entity.id
_entity.type
_entity.pdbx_description
1 polymer ?
#
loop_
_entity_poly.entity_id
_entity_poly.type
_entity_poly.pdbx_seq_one_letter_code
_entity_poly.pdbx_strand_id
1 'polypeptide(L)'
;RSMAVKIALPGSVVTVHEGTYRERVSPDYGGLSTTKPIIYQAASGEDVWIKGSEIIKNWKKFDGNIWMVKINNKFFGDFNPYIEIVEGDWLINTFGMDHHLGEVYLNGNSLYEVEN
;
A
#
# COMPACT_ATOMS: atom_id res chain seq x y z
N ARG A 1 11.80 -5.11 -4.20
CA ARG A 1 12.14 -4.51 -2.89
C ARG A 1 13.35 -3.63 -3.08
N SER A 2 13.24 -2.35 -2.73
CA SER A 2 14.36 -1.41 -2.91
C SER A 2 15.55 -1.82 -2.03
N MET A 3 16.67 -2.14 -2.66
CA MET A 3 17.91 -2.46 -1.93
C MET A 3 18.47 -1.25 -1.19
N ALA A 4 18.28 -0.04 -1.70
CA ALA A 4 18.80 1.18 -1.09
C ALA A 4 18.26 1.41 0.33
N VAL A 5 16.99 1.08 0.57
CA VAL A 5 16.35 1.20 1.90
C VAL A 5 16.97 0.26 2.93
N LYS A 6 17.46 -0.91 2.51
CA LYS A 6 18.06 -1.92 3.40
C LYS A 6 19.49 -1.62 3.81
N ILE A 7 20.23 -0.88 2.98
CA ILE A 7 21.65 -0.60 3.20
C ILE A 7 21.91 0.81 3.73
N ALA A 8 20.87 1.65 3.82
CA ALA A 8 21.00 3.00 4.33
C ALA A 8 21.37 2.99 5.83
N LEU A 9 22.43 3.67 6.17
CA LEU A 9 22.94 3.79 7.55
C LEU A 9 22.68 5.22 8.09
N PRO A 10 22.74 5.43 9.42
CA PRO A 10 22.61 6.76 10.01
C PRO A 10 23.50 7.81 9.36
N GLY A 11 22.92 8.90 8.91
CA GLY A 11 23.58 9.96 8.15
C GLY A 11 23.53 9.78 6.62
N SER A 12 22.95 8.70 6.12
CA SER A 12 22.75 8.48 4.68
C SER A 12 21.60 9.33 4.14
N VAL A 13 21.74 9.75 2.86
CA VAL A 13 20.65 10.32 2.07
C VAL A 13 20.36 9.36 0.91
N VAL A 14 19.14 8.89 0.84
CA VAL A 14 18.61 8.08 -0.26
C VAL A 14 17.78 8.97 -1.16
N THR A 15 18.30 9.27 -2.34
CA THR A 15 17.60 10.07 -3.34
C THR A 15 16.91 9.15 -4.33
N VAL A 16 15.61 9.33 -4.49
CA VAL A 16 14.76 8.56 -5.40
C VAL A 16 14.45 9.41 -6.61
N HIS A 17 14.64 8.86 -7.79
CA HIS A 17 14.36 9.53 -9.05
C HIS A 17 12.90 9.36 -9.47
N GLU A 18 12.47 10.18 -10.44
CA GLU A 18 11.12 10.18 -11.00
C GLU A 18 10.59 8.77 -11.29
N GLY A 19 9.37 8.52 -10.85
CA GLY A 19 8.68 7.26 -11.13
C GLY A 19 7.59 6.91 -10.13
N THR A 20 6.85 5.85 -10.48
CA THR A 20 5.87 5.24 -9.58
C THR A 20 6.38 3.88 -9.13
N TYR A 21 6.70 3.80 -7.85
CA TYR A 21 7.22 2.61 -7.19
C TYR A 21 6.10 1.93 -6.40
N ARG A 22 5.73 0.71 -6.81
CA ARG A 22 4.71 -0.09 -6.12
C ARG A 22 5.41 -1.12 -5.27
N GLU A 23 5.81 -0.69 -4.08
CA GLU A 23 6.55 -1.53 -3.16
C GLU A 23 6.34 -1.09 -1.71
N ARG A 24 6.50 -2.04 -0.80
CA ARG A 24 6.59 -1.75 0.62
C ARG A 24 8.00 -1.26 0.95
N VAL A 25 8.10 -0.05 1.47
CA VAL A 25 9.34 0.49 2.01
C VAL A 25 9.44 0.11 3.48
N SER A 26 10.48 -0.64 3.83
CA SER A 26 10.74 -1.09 5.20
C SER A 26 12.23 -0.93 5.49
N PRO A 27 12.65 0.21 6.08
CA PRO A 27 14.03 0.45 6.48
C PRO A 27 14.46 -0.53 7.57
N ASP A 28 15.66 -1.12 7.42
CA ASP A 28 16.23 -2.00 8.45
C ASP A 28 16.87 -1.20 9.59
N TYR A 29 17.23 0.07 9.33
CA TYR A 29 17.88 0.95 10.29
C TYR A 29 17.13 2.28 10.44
N GLY A 30 17.17 2.84 11.66
CA GLY A 30 16.76 4.20 11.97
C GLY A 30 17.94 5.16 12.04
N GLY A 31 17.66 6.46 12.14
CA GLY A 31 18.68 7.45 12.48
C GLY A 31 19.17 7.30 13.93
N LEU A 32 20.42 7.69 14.22
CA LEU A 32 20.96 7.64 15.59
C LEU A 32 20.59 8.87 16.42
N SER A 33 20.35 10.00 15.77
CA SER A 33 20.03 11.27 16.42
C SER A 33 19.48 12.26 15.40
N THR A 34 19.05 13.43 15.87
CA THR A 34 18.64 14.55 15.02
C THR A 34 19.79 15.06 14.11
N THR A 35 21.04 14.79 14.48
CA THR A 35 22.21 15.18 13.68
C THR A 35 22.70 14.10 12.70
N LYS A 36 22.17 12.85 12.86
CA LYS A 36 22.49 11.72 11.98
C LYS A 36 21.21 10.98 11.57
N PRO A 37 20.23 11.65 10.96
CA PRO A 37 19.04 10.98 10.42
C PRO A 37 19.40 10.15 9.18
N ILE A 38 18.53 9.23 8.81
CA ILE A 38 18.48 8.69 7.46
C ILE A 38 17.42 9.49 6.71
N ILE A 39 17.79 10.09 5.59
CA ILE A 39 16.91 10.95 4.80
C ILE A 39 16.49 10.20 3.53
N TYR A 40 15.21 10.11 3.30
CA TYR A 40 14.63 9.64 2.04
C TYR A 40 13.97 10.83 1.35
N GLN A 41 14.40 11.14 0.14
CA GLN A 41 13.93 12.32 -0.59
C GLN A 41 13.77 12.04 -2.08
N ALA A 42 12.86 12.77 -2.73
CA ALA A 42 12.83 12.82 -4.19
C ALA A 42 14.05 13.62 -4.71
N ALA A 43 14.51 13.31 -5.90
CA ALA A 43 15.45 14.17 -6.61
C ALA A 43 14.79 15.53 -6.89
N SER A 44 15.59 16.59 -6.87
CA SER A 44 15.06 17.95 -7.00
C SER A 44 14.32 18.15 -8.32
N GLY A 45 13.07 18.59 -8.25
CA GLY A 45 12.21 18.84 -9.41
C GLY A 45 11.63 17.57 -10.05
N GLU A 46 11.80 16.40 -9.45
CA GLU A 46 11.28 15.13 -9.95
C GLU A 46 10.05 14.66 -9.17
N ASP A 47 9.07 14.10 -9.88
CA ASP A 47 7.86 13.53 -9.28
C ASP A 47 8.05 12.06 -8.92
N VAL A 48 8.05 11.78 -7.61
CA VAL A 48 8.23 10.44 -7.06
C VAL A 48 6.99 9.98 -6.32
N TRP A 49 6.45 8.84 -6.71
CA TRP A 49 5.30 8.20 -6.07
C TRP A 49 5.68 6.84 -5.51
N ILE A 50 5.51 6.65 -4.21
CA ILE A 50 5.61 5.33 -3.57
C ILE A 50 4.19 4.92 -3.20
N LYS A 51 3.70 3.82 -3.77
CA LYS A 51 2.31 3.35 -3.62
C LYS A 51 2.28 1.95 -3.05
N GLY A 52 1.49 1.74 -2.00
CA GLY A 52 1.18 0.42 -1.46
C GLY A 52 0.16 -0.37 -2.29
N SER A 53 -0.45 0.27 -3.29
CA SER A 53 -1.48 -0.35 -4.12
C SER A 53 -0.91 -1.02 -5.36
N GLU A 54 -1.57 -2.09 -5.83
CA GLU A 54 -1.25 -2.78 -7.07
C GLU A 54 -2.32 -2.57 -8.14
N ILE A 55 -1.91 -2.63 -9.41
CA ILE A 55 -2.85 -2.54 -10.52
C ILE A 55 -3.40 -3.94 -10.81
N ILE A 56 -4.69 -4.11 -10.56
CA ILE A 56 -5.38 -5.35 -10.87
C ILE A 56 -5.96 -5.28 -12.28
N LYS A 57 -5.60 -6.27 -13.09
CA LYS A 57 -6.04 -6.44 -14.48
C LYS A 57 -6.87 -7.72 -14.61
N ASN A 58 -7.37 -7.98 -15.82
CA ASN A 58 -8.12 -9.20 -16.16
C ASN A 58 -9.46 -9.35 -15.44
N TRP A 59 -10.13 -8.23 -15.19
CA TRP A 59 -11.50 -8.20 -14.73
C TRP A 59 -12.41 -8.90 -15.75
N LYS A 60 -13.31 -9.71 -15.25
CA LYS A 60 -14.31 -10.41 -16.05
C LYS A 60 -15.70 -9.90 -15.68
N LYS A 61 -16.52 -9.68 -16.67
CA LYS A 61 -17.94 -9.38 -16.43
C LYS A 61 -18.59 -10.62 -15.82
N PHE A 62 -19.27 -10.44 -14.70
CA PHE A 62 -19.96 -11.52 -14.00
C PHE A 62 -21.46 -11.50 -14.31
N ASP A 63 -22.14 -10.39 -14.00
CA ASP A 63 -23.55 -10.20 -14.30
C ASP A 63 -23.87 -8.71 -14.42
N GLY A 64 -24.77 -8.30 -15.31
CA GLY A 64 -25.18 -6.91 -15.48
C GLY A 64 -23.99 -5.94 -15.52
N ASN A 65 -23.85 -5.09 -14.51
CA ASN A 65 -22.74 -4.17 -14.30
C ASN A 65 -21.73 -4.66 -13.26
N ILE A 66 -21.80 -5.92 -12.83
CA ILE A 66 -20.89 -6.51 -11.87
C ILE A 66 -19.66 -7.07 -12.59
N TRP A 67 -18.50 -6.71 -12.11
CA TRP A 67 -17.22 -7.21 -12.59
C TRP A 67 -16.51 -7.96 -11.49
N MET A 68 -15.85 -9.04 -11.84
CA MET A 68 -15.16 -9.93 -10.92
C MET A 68 -13.72 -10.16 -11.33
N VAL A 69 -12.86 -10.25 -10.33
CA VAL A 69 -11.49 -10.76 -10.48
C VAL A 69 -11.15 -11.68 -9.33
N LYS A 70 -10.50 -12.79 -9.63
CA LYS A 70 -10.00 -13.71 -8.60
C LYS A 70 -8.53 -13.41 -8.34
N ILE A 71 -8.21 -13.05 -7.11
CA ILE A 71 -6.84 -12.80 -6.67
C ILE A 71 -6.40 -13.94 -5.75
N ASN A 72 -5.24 -14.53 -6.04
CA ASN A 72 -4.69 -15.60 -5.21
C ASN A 72 -4.02 -15.00 -3.97
N ASN A 73 -4.13 -15.67 -2.81
CA ASN A 73 -3.49 -15.22 -1.57
C ASN A 73 -1.96 -15.00 -1.72
N LYS A 74 -1.31 -15.77 -2.57
CA LYS A 74 0.13 -15.58 -2.86
C LYS A 74 0.48 -14.19 -3.40
N PHE A 75 -0.50 -13.49 -3.98
CA PHE A 75 -0.31 -12.11 -4.44
C PHE A 75 0.02 -11.16 -3.30
N PHE A 76 -0.57 -11.41 -2.13
CA PHE A 76 -0.42 -10.57 -0.94
C PHE A 76 0.78 -10.98 -0.05
N GLY A 77 1.40 -12.14 -0.31
CA GLY A 77 2.42 -12.69 0.56
C GLY A 77 1.82 -13.24 1.86
N ASP A 78 2.39 -12.83 3.00
CA ASP A 78 1.98 -13.33 4.33
C ASP A 78 0.79 -12.56 4.94
N PHE A 79 0.35 -11.49 4.29
CA PHE A 79 -0.72 -10.62 4.79
C PHE A 79 -1.71 -10.29 3.68
N ASN A 80 -2.94 -10.80 3.80
CA ASN A 80 -4.03 -10.49 2.87
C ASN A 80 -5.01 -9.51 3.52
N PRO A 81 -5.00 -8.22 3.12
CA PRO A 81 -5.85 -7.21 3.73
C PRO A 81 -7.35 -7.41 3.50
N TYR A 82 -7.73 -8.30 2.57
CA TYR A 82 -9.14 -8.65 2.30
C TYR A 82 -9.66 -9.81 3.15
N ILE A 83 -8.84 -10.32 4.07
CA ILE A 83 -9.27 -11.32 5.09
C ILE A 83 -9.26 -10.67 6.47
N GLU A 84 -8.41 -9.67 6.67
CA GLU A 84 -8.25 -8.99 7.95
C GLU A 84 -9.40 -7.98 8.18
N ILE A 85 -10.10 -8.17 9.28
CA ILE A 85 -11.22 -7.30 9.69
C ILE A 85 -10.67 -6.10 10.45
N VAL A 86 -11.29 -4.94 10.25
CA VAL A 86 -10.98 -3.73 11.01
C VAL A 86 -11.63 -3.86 12.39
N GLU A 87 -10.80 -3.94 13.43
CA GLU A 87 -11.23 -4.05 14.83
C GLU A 87 -10.68 -2.91 15.67
N GLY A 88 -11.40 -2.54 16.73
CA GLY A 88 -10.93 -1.58 17.71
C GLY A 88 -12.05 -0.86 18.45
N ASP A 89 -11.79 -0.44 19.68
CA ASP A 89 -12.74 0.28 20.57
C ASP A 89 -13.19 1.63 19.96
N TRP A 90 -12.43 2.14 19.00
CA TRP A 90 -12.69 3.39 18.30
C TRP A 90 -13.70 3.21 17.14
N LEU A 91 -14.00 1.98 16.73
CA LEU A 91 -14.92 1.68 15.65
C LEU A 91 -16.37 1.78 16.16
N ILE A 92 -16.99 2.94 15.97
CA ILE A 92 -18.27 3.30 16.59
C ILE A 92 -19.46 2.69 15.84
N ASN A 93 -19.36 2.45 14.54
CA ASN A 93 -20.48 1.98 13.74
C ASN A 93 -20.02 1.14 12.56
N THR A 94 -20.36 -0.13 12.61
CA THR A 94 -20.06 -1.10 11.54
C THR A 94 -21.20 -1.26 10.55
N PHE A 95 -22.34 -0.59 10.76
CA PHE A 95 -23.58 -0.80 10.00
C PHE A 95 -24.05 -2.27 9.93
N GLY A 96 -23.61 -3.08 10.92
CA GLY A 96 -23.94 -4.49 11.02
C GLY A 96 -23.14 -5.41 10.11
N MET A 97 -22.08 -4.92 9.49
CA MET A 97 -21.18 -5.70 8.63
C MET A 97 -19.72 -5.56 9.08
N ASP A 98 -18.93 -6.56 8.77
CA ASP A 98 -17.49 -6.51 8.92
C ASP A 98 -16.86 -5.69 7.80
N HIS A 99 -15.89 -4.85 8.15
CA HIS A 99 -15.10 -4.09 7.19
C HIS A 99 -13.69 -4.65 7.15
N HIS A 100 -13.15 -4.84 5.96
CA HIS A 100 -11.81 -5.36 5.78
C HIS A 100 -10.79 -4.24 5.59
N LEU A 101 -9.52 -4.54 5.85
CA LEU A 101 -8.42 -3.58 5.66
C LEU A 101 -8.11 -3.28 4.19
N GLY A 102 -8.60 -4.14 3.28
CA GLY A 102 -8.38 -3.99 1.86
C GLY A 102 -9.28 -2.92 1.24
N GLU A 103 -8.70 -2.07 0.41
CA GLU A 103 -9.43 -1.06 -0.35
C GLU A 103 -9.31 -1.29 -1.85
N VAL A 104 -10.34 -0.96 -2.59
CA VAL A 104 -10.38 -1.02 -4.05
C VAL A 104 -10.62 0.38 -4.60
N TYR A 105 -9.81 0.75 -5.62
CA TYR A 105 -9.94 2.03 -6.30
C TYR A 105 -10.28 1.80 -7.78
N LEU A 106 -11.25 2.53 -8.28
CA LEU A 106 -11.56 2.60 -9.71
C LEU A 106 -11.30 4.03 -10.21
N ASN A 107 -10.35 4.18 -11.13
CA ASN A 107 -9.97 5.49 -11.69
C ASN A 107 -9.65 6.54 -10.61
N GLY A 108 -8.97 6.12 -9.54
CA GLY A 108 -8.57 6.99 -8.45
C GLY A 108 -9.65 7.26 -7.39
N ASN A 109 -10.86 6.74 -7.56
CA ASN A 109 -11.93 6.85 -6.57
C ASN A 109 -12.02 5.58 -5.76
N SER A 110 -12.11 5.71 -4.43
CA SER A 110 -12.34 4.59 -3.53
C SER A 110 -13.73 4.00 -3.75
N LEU A 111 -13.82 2.69 -3.74
CA LEU A 111 -15.07 1.96 -3.75
C LEU A 111 -15.41 1.52 -2.33
N TYR A 112 -16.67 1.62 -1.98
CA TYR A 112 -17.16 1.16 -0.69
C TYR A 112 -17.36 -0.36 -0.71
N GLU A 113 -16.96 -1.00 0.39
CA GLU A 113 -17.30 -2.39 0.65
C GLU A 113 -18.80 -2.48 0.98
N VAL A 114 -19.47 -3.48 0.43
CA VAL A 114 -20.88 -3.75 0.68
C VAL A 114 -21.06 -5.24 1.01
N GLU A 115 -22.03 -5.53 1.85
CA GLU A 115 -22.42 -6.89 2.16
C GLU A 115 -23.02 -7.58 0.91
N ASN A 116 -22.76 -8.88 0.75
CA ASN A 116 -23.26 -9.70 -0.35
C ASN A 116 -24.74 -10.08 -0.16
#